data_63f79220ecd295b56af8aef6b495c057
#
_entry.id   63f79220ecd295b56af8aef6b495c057
#
_cell.length_a   1.000
_cell.length_b   1.000
_cell.length_c   1.000
_cell.angle_alpha   90.00
_cell.angle_beta   90.00
_cell.angle_gamma   90.00
#
_symmetry.space_group_name_H-M   'P 1'
#
loop_
_entity.id
_entity.type
_entity.pdbx_description
1 polymer ?
#
loop_
_entity_poly.entity_id
_entity_poly.type
_entity_poly.pdbx_seq_one_letter_code
_entity_poly.pdbx_strand_id
1 'polypeptide(L)'
;KAELTYTKEFHNHFSFNVTLRNRKDIASKFIQFERTHTTDGTTTSTFANDVTRSEVEIGLRYAPKEKFIQNKWDRNSVTPEHPVFLLSHKIGFKGILGSEFNYHHTEFGFYKRFWFSAFGHTDCIIKAGKVWNKVPYPMLIIPNANLSYTIQRESYSLMNAMEFFNDEYASWDLTYNMNGLLLNRIPLIRKLKWREVITFRGMFGHLSEKNRPDPLNTGGLFKFPYENYQQCYLGTMPYMEVGVGIANIFKVLRVDYVRRLTYRDLPGIQKWGIRIELGVQF
;
A
#
# COMPACT_ATOMS: atom_id res chain seq x y z
N LYS A 1 6.26 8.75 -18.19
CA LYS A 1 7.19 8.26 -17.16
C LYS A 1 8.45 7.77 -17.85
N ALA A 2 9.62 8.25 -17.44
CA ALA A 2 10.93 7.69 -17.78
C ALA A 2 11.56 7.16 -16.49
N GLU A 3 12.18 5.99 -16.55
CA GLU A 3 12.78 5.34 -15.39
C GLU A 3 14.01 4.54 -15.81
N LEU A 4 15.10 4.69 -15.06
CA LEU A 4 16.33 3.94 -15.19
C LEU A 4 16.70 3.37 -13.83
N THR A 5 16.83 2.05 -13.74
CA THR A 5 17.17 1.35 -12.50
C THR A 5 18.47 0.57 -12.70
N TYR A 6 19.39 0.77 -11.76
CA TYR A 6 20.59 -0.05 -11.60
C TYR A 6 20.48 -0.87 -10.32
N THR A 7 20.67 -2.18 -10.41
CA THR A 7 20.61 -3.09 -9.25
C THR A 7 21.92 -3.87 -9.15
N LYS A 8 22.47 -3.95 -7.94
CA LYS A 8 23.64 -4.76 -7.60
C LYS A 8 23.31 -5.70 -6.45
N GLU A 9 23.53 -6.99 -6.65
CA GLU A 9 23.41 -8.02 -5.61
C GLU A 9 24.79 -8.50 -5.17
N PHE A 10 24.91 -8.81 -3.88
CA PHE A 10 26.14 -9.34 -3.26
C PHE A 10 25.90 -10.76 -2.74
N HIS A 11 26.94 -11.55 -2.61
CA HIS A 11 26.85 -12.94 -2.12
C HIS A 11 26.35 -13.07 -0.67
N ASN A 12 26.41 -12.01 0.12
CA ASN A 12 25.95 -11.97 1.51
C ASN A 12 24.42 -11.70 1.63
N HIS A 13 23.65 -11.93 0.56
CA HIS A 13 22.19 -11.68 0.51
C HIS A 13 21.79 -10.21 0.67
N PHE A 14 22.71 -9.30 0.51
CA PHE A 14 22.45 -7.87 0.46
C PHE A 14 22.37 -7.43 -1.01
N SER A 15 21.44 -6.55 -1.31
CA SER A 15 21.38 -5.88 -2.60
C SER A 15 21.01 -4.42 -2.43
N PHE A 16 21.48 -3.59 -3.36
CA PHE A 16 21.04 -2.22 -3.46
C PHE A 16 20.56 -1.92 -4.88
N ASN A 17 19.67 -0.98 -4.99
CA ASN A 17 19.25 -0.42 -6.27
C ASN A 17 19.26 1.10 -6.22
N VAL A 18 19.56 1.71 -7.35
CA VAL A 18 19.42 3.15 -7.56
C VAL A 18 18.50 3.34 -8.74
N THR A 19 17.40 4.04 -8.54
CA THR A 19 16.41 4.32 -9.58
C THR A 19 16.33 5.82 -9.82
N LEU A 20 16.57 6.23 -11.04
CA LEU A 20 16.32 7.59 -11.53
C LEU A 20 14.94 7.59 -12.19
N ARG A 21 14.07 8.49 -11.76
CA ARG A 21 12.70 8.54 -12.28
C ARG A 21 12.30 9.98 -12.58
N ASN A 22 11.75 10.18 -13.78
CA ASN A 22 10.99 11.37 -14.12
C ASN A 22 9.57 10.98 -14.46
N ARG A 23 8.61 11.55 -13.74
CA ARG A 23 7.19 11.24 -13.88
C ARG A 23 6.39 12.54 -13.97
N LYS A 24 5.48 12.59 -14.94
CA LYS A 24 4.49 13.62 -15.12
C LYS A 24 3.12 13.03 -14.79
N ASP A 25 2.46 13.56 -13.78
CA ASP A 25 1.09 13.23 -13.41
C ASP A 25 0.17 14.28 -14.03
N ILE A 26 -0.78 13.86 -14.85
CA ILE A 26 -1.70 14.74 -15.57
C ILE A 26 -3.01 14.79 -14.80
N ALA A 27 -3.54 16.00 -14.63
CA ALA A 27 -4.86 16.19 -14.02
C ALA A 27 -5.94 15.46 -14.85
N SER A 28 -6.90 14.88 -14.17
CA SER A 28 -8.04 14.23 -14.79
C SER A 28 -9.34 14.93 -14.42
N LYS A 29 -10.44 14.59 -15.07
CA LYS A 29 -11.77 15.10 -14.74
C LYS A 29 -12.15 14.88 -13.26
N PHE A 30 -11.64 13.82 -12.65
CA PHE A 30 -11.94 13.43 -11.26
C PHE A 30 -10.87 13.85 -10.26
N ILE A 31 -9.62 14.07 -10.71
CA ILE A 31 -8.47 14.38 -9.86
C ILE A 31 -7.85 15.65 -10.44
N GLN A 32 -8.15 16.79 -9.81
CA GLN A 32 -7.67 18.09 -10.24
C GLN A 32 -6.60 18.60 -9.28
N PHE A 33 -5.64 19.35 -9.81
CA PHE A 33 -4.60 20.02 -9.03
C PHE A 33 -5.00 21.46 -8.78
N GLU A 34 -5.98 21.66 -7.88
CA GLU A 34 -6.53 22.97 -7.53
C GLU A 34 -5.71 23.60 -6.41
N ARG A 35 -5.36 24.86 -6.58
CA ARG A 35 -4.81 25.74 -5.54
C ARG A 35 -5.79 26.87 -5.29
N THR A 36 -6.06 27.17 -4.03
CA THR A 36 -6.91 28.29 -3.63
C THR A 36 -6.08 29.36 -2.94
N HIS A 37 -6.43 30.60 -3.18
CA HIS A 37 -5.84 31.75 -2.53
C HIS A 37 -6.92 32.79 -2.24
N THR A 38 -7.00 33.23 -0.99
CA THR A 38 -7.95 34.27 -0.56
C THR A 38 -7.22 35.57 -0.30
N THR A 39 -7.62 36.61 -1.01
CA THR A 39 -7.13 37.99 -0.82
C THR A 39 -8.36 38.92 -0.72
N ASP A 40 -8.39 39.74 0.30
CA ASP A 40 -9.46 40.70 0.58
C ASP A 40 -10.88 40.09 0.55
N GLY A 41 -11.03 38.90 1.11
CA GLY A 41 -12.32 38.19 1.18
C GLY A 41 -12.75 37.52 -0.13
N THR A 42 -11.98 37.63 -1.20
CA THR A 42 -12.25 36.95 -2.47
C THR A 42 -11.35 35.72 -2.63
N THR A 43 -11.94 34.53 -2.75
CA THR A 43 -11.21 33.29 -2.99
C THR A 43 -11.08 33.02 -4.48
N THR A 44 -9.85 32.92 -4.97
CA THR A 44 -9.53 32.57 -6.35
C THR A 44 -8.98 31.16 -6.42
N SER A 45 -9.41 30.39 -7.41
CA SER A 45 -8.91 29.03 -7.67
C SER A 45 -8.06 29.03 -8.93
N THR A 46 -6.89 28.39 -8.85
CA THR A 46 -6.01 28.13 -9.99
C THR A 46 -5.83 26.65 -10.17
N PHE A 47 -5.85 26.18 -11.41
CA PHE A 47 -5.74 24.76 -11.74
C PHE A 47 -4.42 24.51 -12.47
N ALA A 48 -3.64 23.54 -12.00
CA ALA A 48 -2.49 23.03 -12.73
C ALA A 48 -2.92 21.84 -13.60
N ASN A 49 -2.49 21.81 -14.84
CA ASN A 49 -2.81 20.71 -15.77
C ASN A 49 -2.01 19.44 -15.45
N ASP A 50 -0.84 19.60 -14.88
CA ASP A 50 0.05 18.49 -14.55
C ASP A 50 1.00 18.83 -13.40
N VAL A 51 1.61 17.79 -12.86
CA VAL A 51 2.65 17.86 -11.82
C VAL A 51 3.80 16.97 -12.25
N THR A 52 4.97 17.55 -12.42
CA THR A 52 6.18 16.80 -12.80
C THR A 52 7.08 16.57 -11.60
N ARG A 53 7.60 15.35 -11.48
CA ARG A 53 8.52 14.92 -10.43
C ARG A 53 9.76 14.30 -11.05
N SER A 54 10.94 14.75 -10.60
CA SER A 54 12.22 14.11 -10.88
C SER A 54 12.81 13.64 -9.57
N GLU A 55 13.05 12.34 -9.45
CA GLU A 55 13.44 11.71 -8.20
C GLU A 55 14.55 10.70 -8.39
N VAL A 56 15.37 10.57 -7.37
CA VAL A 56 16.35 9.50 -7.19
C VAL A 56 15.88 8.65 -6.01
N GLU A 57 15.71 7.37 -6.22
CA GLU A 57 15.38 6.40 -5.18
C GLU A 57 16.58 5.49 -4.93
N ILE A 58 17.00 5.38 -3.67
CA ILE A 58 18.02 4.43 -3.22
C ILE A 58 17.29 3.37 -2.42
N GLY A 59 17.34 2.12 -2.87
CA GLY A 59 16.74 0.98 -2.19
C GLY A 59 17.81 0.01 -1.71
N LEU A 60 17.64 -0.47 -0.49
CA LEU A 60 18.46 -1.49 0.15
C LEU A 60 17.59 -2.69 0.46
N ARG A 61 18.06 -3.88 0.16
CA ARG A 61 17.38 -5.13 0.48
C ARG A 61 18.36 -6.09 1.14
N TYR A 62 17.93 -6.64 2.27
CA TYR A 62 18.68 -7.67 3.00
C TYR A 62 17.76 -8.87 3.25
N ALA A 63 18.15 -10.04 2.72
CA ALA A 63 17.34 -11.25 2.77
C ALA A 63 18.21 -12.46 3.16
N PRO A 64 18.63 -12.59 4.43
CA PRO A 64 19.56 -13.63 4.86
C PRO A 64 19.00 -15.01 4.59
N LYS A 65 19.85 -15.91 4.06
CA LYS A 65 19.53 -17.31 3.75
C LYS A 65 18.43 -17.53 2.71
N GLU A 66 18.03 -16.49 2.00
CA GLU A 66 17.05 -16.60 0.92
C GLU A 66 17.62 -17.44 -0.23
N LYS A 67 16.83 -18.40 -0.71
CA LYS A 67 17.13 -19.23 -1.87
C LYS A 67 16.17 -18.91 -3.00
N PHE A 68 16.66 -18.97 -4.23
CA PHE A 68 15.88 -18.67 -5.42
C PHE A 68 15.87 -19.87 -6.36
N ILE A 69 14.75 -20.06 -7.05
CA ILE A 69 14.71 -20.81 -8.30
C ILE A 69 14.69 -19.76 -9.40
N GLN A 70 15.70 -19.81 -10.26
CA GLN A 70 15.81 -18.91 -11.39
C GLN A 70 15.57 -19.68 -12.67
N ASN A 71 14.56 -19.27 -13.41
CA ASN A 71 14.30 -19.68 -14.78
C ASN A 71 14.85 -18.61 -15.75
N LYS A 72 14.73 -18.85 -17.05
CA LYS A 72 15.19 -17.90 -18.08
C LYS A 72 14.55 -16.51 -17.95
N TRP A 73 13.31 -16.44 -17.44
CA TRP A 73 12.48 -15.23 -17.42
C TRP A 73 12.14 -14.76 -16.02
N ASP A 74 12.12 -15.67 -15.03
CA ASP A 74 11.64 -15.38 -13.68
C ASP A 74 12.62 -15.87 -12.62
N ARG A 75 12.69 -15.12 -11.51
CA ARG A 75 13.41 -15.48 -10.31
C ARG A 75 12.45 -15.44 -9.12
N ASN A 76 12.15 -16.61 -8.58
CA ASN A 76 11.20 -16.77 -7.50
C ASN A 76 11.90 -17.21 -6.22
N SER A 77 11.61 -16.52 -5.11
CA SER A 77 12.07 -16.94 -3.78
C SER A 77 11.32 -18.20 -3.35
N VAL A 78 12.07 -19.20 -2.89
CA VAL A 78 11.52 -20.50 -2.42
C VAL A 78 11.59 -20.66 -0.91
N THR A 79 12.10 -19.69 -0.19
CA THR A 79 12.28 -19.71 1.26
C THR A 79 11.60 -18.52 1.94
N PRO A 80 10.25 -18.44 1.89
CA PRO A 80 9.50 -17.32 2.48
C PRO A 80 9.58 -17.26 4.01
N GLU A 81 10.06 -18.31 4.66
CA GLU A 81 10.31 -18.38 6.11
C GLU A 81 11.49 -17.51 6.57
N HIS A 82 12.39 -17.13 5.66
CA HIS A 82 13.47 -16.23 5.99
C HIS A 82 13.03 -14.77 5.88
N PRO A 83 13.47 -13.90 6.80
CA PRO A 83 13.05 -12.51 6.79
C PRO A 83 13.64 -11.75 5.60
N VAL A 84 12.87 -10.84 5.04
CA VAL A 84 13.32 -9.88 4.04
C VAL A 84 13.10 -8.49 4.59
N PHE A 85 14.18 -7.71 4.65
CA PHE A 85 14.17 -6.30 5.06
C PHE A 85 14.37 -5.43 3.84
N LEU A 86 13.53 -4.43 3.69
CA LEU A 86 13.61 -3.42 2.65
C LEU A 86 13.74 -2.04 3.30
N LEU A 87 14.60 -1.21 2.76
CA LEU A 87 14.68 0.20 3.12
C LEU A 87 14.85 1.00 1.85
N SER A 88 13.98 1.95 1.61
CA SER A 88 14.11 2.86 0.47
C SER A 88 14.07 4.32 0.91
N HIS A 89 14.82 5.14 0.20
CA HIS A 89 14.82 6.58 0.39
C HIS A 89 14.74 7.27 -0.97
N LYS A 90 13.67 8.07 -1.15
CA LYS A 90 13.42 8.85 -2.37
C LYS A 90 13.77 10.31 -2.11
N ILE A 91 14.51 10.90 -3.02
CA ILE A 91 14.89 12.31 -3.01
C ILE A 91 14.33 12.94 -4.29
N GLY A 92 13.40 13.87 -4.16
CA GLY A 92 12.87 14.67 -5.25
C GLY A 92 13.64 15.98 -5.40
N PHE A 93 13.91 16.38 -6.62
CA PHE A 93 14.70 17.59 -6.94
C PHE A 93 13.85 18.59 -7.71
N LYS A 94 13.66 19.78 -7.14
CA LYS A 94 13.01 20.89 -7.83
C LYS A 94 13.91 21.44 -8.94
N GLY A 95 13.30 21.81 -10.07
CA GLY A 95 13.99 22.44 -11.21
C GLY A 95 14.64 21.46 -12.19
N ILE A 96 14.79 20.18 -11.85
CA ILE A 96 15.36 19.17 -12.75
C ILE A 96 14.24 18.59 -13.63
N LEU A 97 14.42 18.62 -14.96
CA LEU A 97 13.47 18.07 -15.96
C LEU A 97 12.00 18.50 -15.71
N GLY A 98 11.80 19.75 -15.31
CA GLY A 98 10.47 20.30 -15.06
C GLY A 98 9.85 19.95 -13.71
N SER A 99 10.60 19.34 -12.77
CA SER A 99 10.10 19.03 -11.43
C SER A 99 9.86 20.30 -10.61
N GLU A 100 8.75 20.34 -9.89
CA GLU A 100 8.29 21.51 -9.14
C GLU A 100 8.65 21.45 -7.65
N PHE A 101 8.98 20.27 -7.11
CA PHE A 101 9.05 20.04 -5.68
C PHE A 101 10.35 19.36 -5.23
N ASN A 102 10.86 19.78 -4.06
CA ASN A 102 11.85 19.04 -3.31
C ASN A 102 11.16 18.21 -2.25
N TYR A 103 11.49 16.93 -2.15
CA TYR A 103 10.96 16.09 -1.09
C TYR A 103 11.89 14.93 -0.73
N HIS A 104 11.71 14.43 0.47
CA HIS A 104 12.37 13.24 0.99
C HIS A 104 11.29 12.29 1.50
N HIS A 105 11.34 11.04 1.04
CA HIS A 105 10.44 9.97 1.48
C HIS A 105 11.27 8.75 1.84
N THR A 106 11.14 8.30 3.08
CA THR A 106 11.77 7.06 3.57
C THR A 106 10.71 6.00 3.79
N GLU A 107 10.95 4.79 3.36
CA GLU A 107 10.06 3.65 3.57
C GLU A 107 10.87 2.43 4.01
N PHE A 108 10.36 1.73 5.03
CA PHE A 108 10.87 0.47 5.53
C PHE A 108 9.83 -0.62 5.29
N GLY A 109 10.29 -1.82 4.93
CA GLY A 109 9.46 -3.01 4.74
C GLY A 109 10.08 -4.23 5.39
N PHE A 110 9.23 -5.05 6.00
CA PHE A 110 9.59 -6.33 6.60
C PHE A 110 8.61 -7.39 6.11
N TYR A 111 9.15 -8.52 5.63
CA TYR A 111 8.38 -9.63 5.09
C TYR A 111 8.91 -10.91 5.70
N LYS A 112 8.01 -11.77 6.23
CA LYS A 112 8.39 -13.08 6.77
C LYS A 112 7.20 -14.00 6.85
N ARG A 113 7.42 -15.30 6.58
CA ARG A 113 6.48 -16.38 6.89
C ARG A 113 6.87 -17.03 8.21
N PHE A 114 5.91 -17.16 9.10
CA PHE A 114 6.03 -17.89 10.37
C PHE A 114 5.27 -19.21 10.23
N TRP A 115 5.97 -20.32 10.42
CA TRP A 115 5.39 -21.66 10.42
C TRP A 115 5.00 -22.10 11.83
N PHE A 116 3.80 -22.63 11.97
CA PHE A 116 3.27 -23.16 13.24
C PHE A 116 3.06 -24.68 13.17
N SER A 117 3.96 -25.39 12.51
CA SER A 117 3.90 -26.84 12.33
C SER A 117 2.56 -27.28 11.71
N ALA A 118 1.82 -28.15 12.37
CA ALA A 118 0.52 -28.66 11.92
C ALA A 118 -0.59 -27.59 11.85
N PHE A 119 -0.40 -26.44 12.51
CA PHE A 119 -1.39 -25.35 12.53
C PHE A 119 -1.27 -24.39 11.34
N GLY A 120 -0.37 -24.66 10.41
CA GLY A 120 -0.21 -23.84 9.20
C GLY A 120 0.84 -22.75 9.33
N HIS A 121 0.62 -21.61 8.66
CA HIS A 121 1.59 -20.51 8.63
C HIS A 121 0.91 -19.15 8.56
N THR A 122 1.61 -18.13 9.02
CA THR A 122 1.23 -16.72 8.86
C THR A 122 2.24 -16.00 7.99
N ASP A 123 1.78 -15.40 6.91
CA ASP A 123 2.53 -14.42 6.15
C ASP A 123 2.38 -13.06 6.85
N CYS A 124 3.49 -12.44 7.21
CA CYS A 124 3.56 -11.18 7.90
C CYS A 124 4.27 -10.16 7.03
N ILE A 125 3.59 -9.06 6.73
CA ILE A 125 4.14 -7.89 6.05
C ILE A 125 3.94 -6.69 6.95
N ILE A 126 5.03 -5.99 7.27
CA ILE A 126 5.00 -4.74 8.03
C ILE A 126 5.70 -3.68 7.20
N LYS A 127 5.08 -2.52 7.07
CA LYS A 127 5.67 -1.36 6.40
C LYS A 127 5.53 -0.12 7.25
N ALA A 128 6.52 0.75 7.17
CA ALA A 128 6.47 2.08 7.79
C ALA A 128 7.12 3.09 6.85
N GLY A 129 6.59 4.30 6.81
CA GLY A 129 7.16 5.32 5.94
C GLY A 129 6.87 6.72 6.42
N LYS A 130 7.71 7.67 5.96
CA LYS A 130 7.60 9.08 6.30
C LYS A 130 8.03 9.97 5.15
N VAL A 131 7.21 10.98 4.89
CA VAL A 131 7.54 12.13 4.03
C VAL A 131 7.98 13.29 4.92
N TRP A 132 9.21 13.74 4.73
CA TRP A 132 9.87 14.69 5.65
C TRP A 132 9.52 16.16 5.36
N ASN A 133 9.23 16.48 4.11
CA ASN A 133 9.02 17.85 3.64
C ASN A 133 7.52 18.22 3.58
N LYS A 134 7.26 19.51 3.38
CA LYS A 134 5.95 20.00 2.94
C LYS A 134 5.77 19.65 1.46
N VAL A 135 4.73 18.88 1.15
CA VAL A 135 4.46 18.39 -0.22
C VAL A 135 2.96 18.38 -0.51
N PRO A 136 2.54 18.61 -1.76
CA PRO A 136 1.14 18.46 -2.14
C PRO A 136 0.72 16.98 -2.18
N TYR A 137 -0.59 16.73 -2.16
CA TYR A 137 -1.16 15.38 -2.01
C TYR A 137 -0.66 14.31 -3.00
N PRO A 138 -0.26 14.61 -4.25
CA PRO A 138 0.26 13.58 -5.14
C PRO A 138 1.59 12.96 -4.68
N MET A 139 2.26 13.59 -3.72
CA MET A 139 3.53 13.13 -3.12
C MET A 139 3.35 12.58 -1.71
N LEU A 140 2.14 12.68 -1.15
CA LEU A 140 1.80 12.06 0.13
C LEU A 140 1.67 10.55 -0.01
N ILE A 141 1.67 9.88 1.12
CA ILE A 141 1.44 8.44 1.21
C ILE A 141 -0.06 8.19 1.14
N ILE A 142 -0.48 7.60 0.03
CA ILE A 142 -1.87 7.21 -0.21
C ILE A 142 -1.94 5.69 -0.09
N PRO A 143 -2.75 5.14 0.84
CA PRO A 143 -2.89 3.70 0.97
C PRO A 143 -3.43 3.05 -0.30
N ASN A 144 -2.95 1.84 -0.59
CA ASN A 144 -3.40 1.09 -1.76
C ASN A 144 -4.83 0.57 -1.52
N ALA A 145 -5.81 1.17 -2.16
CA ALA A 145 -7.18 0.70 -2.18
C ALA A 145 -7.39 -0.35 -3.28
N ASN A 146 -7.96 -1.49 -2.92
CA ASN A 146 -8.31 -2.51 -3.89
C ASN A 146 -9.70 -2.25 -4.46
N LEU A 147 -9.76 -1.70 -5.66
CA LEU A 147 -11.00 -1.40 -6.37
C LEU A 147 -11.58 -2.60 -7.14
N SER A 148 -10.90 -3.74 -7.11
CA SER A 148 -11.34 -4.98 -7.78
C SER A 148 -11.97 -5.97 -6.81
N TYR A 149 -12.64 -6.99 -7.35
CA TYR A 149 -13.15 -8.11 -6.56
C TYR A 149 -12.08 -9.17 -6.28
N THR A 150 -10.88 -9.05 -6.85
CA THR A 150 -9.78 -9.98 -6.63
C THR A 150 -9.05 -9.68 -5.32
N ILE A 151 -8.52 -10.73 -4.68
CA ILE A 151 -7.66 -10.56 -3.51
C ILE A 151 -6.32 -10.00 -3.98
N GLN A 152 -5.91 -8.87 -3.42
CA GLN A 152 -4.60 -8.26 -3.68
C GLN A 152 -3.85 -8.14 -2.36
N ARG A 153 -2.58 -8.55 -2.37
CA ARG A 153 -1.68 -8.36 -1.23
C ARG A 153 -1.33 -6.89 -1.09
N GLU A 154 -1.05 -6.47 0.14
CA GLU A 154 -0.62 -5.10 0.46
C GLU A 154 -1.60 -4.01 -0.01
N SER A 155 -2.89 -4.37 -0.10
CA SER A 155 -3.96 -3.43 -0.44
C SER A 155 -5.17 -3.65 0.46
N TYR A 156 -5.94 -2.61 0.68
CA TYR A 156 -7.12 -2.61 1.53
C TYR A 156 -8.36 -2.88 0.69
N SER A 157 -9.09 -3.93 1.07
CA SER A 157 -10.22 -4.45 0.28
C SER A 157 -11.47 -3.58 0.33
N LEU A 158 -11.64 -2.80 1.40
CA LEU A 158 -12.85 -2.01 1.66
C LEU A 158 -12.57 -0.51 1.81
N MET A 159 -11.34 -0.08 1.50
CA MET A 159 -10.95 1.32 1.45
C MET A 159 -11.27 1.90 0.07
N ASN A 160 -11.80 3.10 0.02
CA ASN A 160 -11.97 3.82 -1.24
C ASN A 160 -10.64 4.38 -1.74
N ALA A 161 -10.54 4.60 -3.05
CA ALA A 161 -9.37 5.27 -3.62
C ALA A 161 -9.23 6.68 -3.03
N MET A 162 -8.01 7.04 -2.63
CA MET A 162 -7.69 8.37 -2.05
C MET A 162 -8.53 8.73 -0.82
N GLU A 163 -8.99 7.75 -0.06
CA GLU A 163 -9.78 7.98 1.15
C GLU A 163 -8.95 8.64 2.26
N PHE A 164 -7.66 8.29 2.35
CA PHE A 164 -6.76 8.84 3.35
C PHE A 164 -5.45 9.32 2.73
N PHE A 165 -4.93 10.42 3.24
CA PHE A 165 -3.63 11.00 2.92
C PHE A 165 -2.79 11.05 4.19
N ASN A 166 -1.55 10.59 4.11
CA ASN A 166 -0.66 10.52 5.26
C ASN A 166 0.73 11.01 4.86
N ASP A 167 1.44 11.63 5.77
CA ASP A 167 2.87 11.87 5.63
C ASP A 167 3.72 10.93 6.49
N GLU A 168 3.09 10.24 7.44
CA GLU A 168 3.68 9.15 8.22
C GLU A 168 2.70 7.98 8.28
N TYR A 169 3.21 6.75 8.21
CA TYR A 169 2.39 5.56 8.38
C TYR A 169 3.17 4.38 8.94
N ALA A 170 2.45 3.46 9.57
CA ALA A 170 2.87 2.10 9.87
C ALA A 170 1.73 1.15 9.56
N SER A 171 1.95 0.16 8.73
CA SER A 171 0.93 -0.78 8.26
C SER A 171 1.33 -2.22 8.50
N TRP A 172 0.32 -3.09 8.60
CA TRP A 172 0.48 -4.53 8.67
C TRP A 172 -0.51 -5.25 7.76
N ASP A 173 -0.05 -6.36 7.17
CA ASP A 173 -0.85 -7.33 6.46
C ASP A 173 -0.47 -8.73 6.99
N LEU A 174 -1.38 -9.33 7.75
CA LEU A 174 -1.21 -10.65 8.33
C LEU A 174 -2.18 -11.59 7.64
N THR A 175 -1.66 -12.63 6.99
CA THR A 175 -2.47 -13.66 6.35
C THR A 175 -2.15 -15.02 6.97
N TYR A 176 -3.07 -15.55 7.79
CA TYR A 176 -2.95 -16.85 8.45
C TYR A 176 -3.66 -17.93 7.65
N ASN A 177 -2.89 -18.89 7.17
CA ASN A 177 -3.36 -20.10 6.49
C ASN A 177 -3.36 -21.27 7.47
N MET A 178 -4.54 -21.77 7.83
CA MET A 178 -4.71 -22.77 8.88
C MET A 178 -4.55 -24.21 8.39
N ASN A 179 -4.25 -24.46 7.11
CA ASN A 179 -4.06 -25.79 6.51
C ASN A 179 -5.22 -26.80 6.75
N GLY A 180 -6.44 -26.31 6.91
CA GLY A 180 -7.60 -27.17 7.18
C GLY A 180 -7.71 -27.61 8.65
N LEU A 181 -7.20 -26.81 9.58
CA LEU A 181 -7.21 -27.11 11.01
C LEU A 181 -8.61 -27.43 11.55
N LEU A 182 -9.62 -26.72 11.11
CA LEU A 182 -11.03 -26.91 11.50
C LEU A 182 -11.77 -27.76 10.48
N LEU A 183 -11.70 -27.41 9.18
CA LEU A 183 -12.49 -28.07 8.13
C LEU A 183 -12.12 -29.54 7.92
N ASN A 184 -10.86 -29.92 8.12
CA ASN A 184 -10.44 -31.31 8.03
C ASN A 184 -10.96 -32.21 9.15
N ARG A 185 -11.53 -31.64 10.22
CA ARG A 185 -12.18 -32.41 11.29
C ARG A 185 -13.59 -32.86 10.92
N ILE A 186 -14.19 -32.22 9.89
CA ILE A 186 -15.54 -32.55 9.41
C ILE A 186 -15.40 -33.61 8.30
N PRO A 187 -15.94 -34.85 8.48
CA PRO A 187 -15.66 -35.98 7.59
C PRO A 187 -15.93 -35.74 6.10
N LEU A 188 -17.04 -35.03 5.75
CA LEU A 188 -17.41 -34.72 4.39
C LEU A 188 -16.51 -33.64 3.79
N ILE A 189 -16.24 -32.57 4.56
CA ILE A 189 -15.44 -31.40 4.11
C ILE A 189 -13.97 -31.79 3.97
N ARG A 190 -13.46 -32.68 4.80
CA ARG A 190 -12.09 -33.23 4.70
C ARG A 190 -11.74 -33.76 3.30
N LYS A 191 -12.73 -34.38 2.61
CA LYS A 191 -12.51 -34.87 1.24
C LYS A 191 -12.31 -33.76 0.22
N LEU A 192 -12.84 -32.57 0.47
CA LEU A 192 -12.72 -31.41 -0.40
C LEU A 192 -11.36 -30.72 -0.24
N LYS A 193 -10.59 -31.01 0.82
CA LYS A 193 -9.29 -30.42 1.14
C LYS A 193 -9.32 -28.88 1.21
N TRP A 194 -10.44 -28.33 1.63
CA TRP A 194 -10.58 -26.88 1.81
C TRP A 194 -9.69 -26.41 2.96
N ARG A 195 -9.19 -25.17 2.85
CA ARG A 195 -8.29 -24.57 3.86
C ARG A 195 -8.86 -23.23 4.31
N GLU A 196 -8.88 -23.02 5.60
CA GLU A 196 -9.29 -21.75 6.19
C GLU A 196 -8.16 -20.74 6.06
N VAL A 197 -8.52 -19.50 5.78
CA VAL A 197 -7.61 -18.37 5.75
C VAL A 197 -8.21 -17.21 6.54
N ILE A 198 -7.41 -16.61 7.40
CA ILE A 198 -7.79 -15.38 8.12
C ILE A 198 -6.80 -14.29 7.71
N THR A 199 -7.33 -13.14 7.31
CA THR A 199 -6.53 -11.96 7.02
C THR A 199 -6.82 -10.86 8.03
N PHE A 200 -5.79 -10.19 8.51
CA PHE A 200 -5.92 -9.00 9.35
C PHE A 200 -5.00 -7.91 8.83
N ARG A 201 -5.58 -6.84 8.33
CA ARG A 201 -4.88 -5.71 7.74
C ARG A 201 -5.21 -4.44 8.47
N GLY A 202 -4.23 -3.57 8.58
CA GLY A 202 -4.46 -2.27 9.15
C GLY A 202 -3.31 -1.31 8.94
N MET A 203 -3.58 -0.06 9.29
CA MET A 203 -2.62 1.01 9.17
C MET A 203 -2.87 2.09 10.21
N PHE A 204 -1.84 2.47 10.92
CA PHE A 204 -1.74 3.78 11.56
C PHE A 204 -1.28 4.79 10.52
N GLY A 205 -1.82 5.97 10.52
CA GLY A 205 -1.40 7.05 9.66
C GLY A 205 -1.50 8.39 10.36
N HIS A 206 -0.67 9.32 9.95
CA HIS A 206 -0.69 10.69 10.43
C HIS A 206 -0.51 11.64 9.25
N LEU A 207 -1.19 12.77 9.31
CA LEU A 207 -1.00 13.88 8.39
C LEU A 207 -0.71 15.13 9.19
N SER A 208 0.54 15.61 9.14
CA SER A 208 0.96 16.81 9.84
C SER A 208 0.31 18.07 9.26
N GLU A 209 0.13 19.09 10.07
CA GLU A 209 -0.50 20.35 9.68
C GLU A 209 0.18 21.03 8.49
N LYS A 210 1.50 20.91 8.35
CA LYS A 210 2.26 21.44 7.21
C LYS A 210 1.79 20.89 5.85
N ASN A 211 1.21 19.67 5.85
CA ASN A 211 0.76 18.96 4.66
C ASN A 211 -0.77 18.95 4.51
N ARG A 212 -1.49 19.63 5.41
CA ARG A 212 -2.93 19.86 5.29
C ARG A 212 -3.19 21.13 4.50
N PRO A 213 -3.86 21.06 3.35
CA PRO A 213 -4.28 22.26 2.64
C PRO A 213 -5.44 22.93 3.41
N ASP A 214 -5.35 24.25 3.59
CA ASP A 214 -6.50 25.03 4.02
C ASP A 214 -7.43 25.20 2.80
N PRO A 215 -8.74 24.96 2.90
CA PRO A 215 -9.69 25.11 1.79
C PRO A 215 -9.72 26.53 1.18
N LEU A 216 -9.47 27.56 2.00
CA LEU A 216 -9.48 28.95 1.57
C LEU A 216 -8.13 29.44 1.06
N ASN A 217 -7.04 28.89 1.60
CA ASN A 217 -5.69 29.23 1.19
C ASN A 217 -4.78 28.00 1.28
N THR A 218 -4.57 27.32 0.16
CA THR A 218 -3.79 26.06 0.14
C THR A 218 -2.30 26.24 0.45
N GLY A 219 -1.78 27.46 0.50
CA GLY A 219 -0.40 27.74 0.88
C GLY A 219 0.66 27.05 0.01
N GLY A 220 0.37 26.91 -1.31
CA GLY A 220 1.23 26.21 -2.26
C GLY A 220 0.99 24.70 -2.36
N LEU A 221 0.12 24.12 -1.52
CA LEU A 221 -0.39 22.76 -1.67
C LEU A 221 -1.52 22.71 -2.70
N PHE A 222 -2.03 21.51 -2.97
CA PHE A 222 -3.27 21.31 -3.72
C PHE A 222 -4.38 20.91 -2.76
N LYS A 223 -5.60 21.36 -3.05
CA LYS A 223 -6.82 20.92 -2.39
C LYS A 223 -6.98 19.40 -2.55
N PHE A 224 -7.49 18.70 -1.52
CA PHE A 224 -7.73 17.27 -1.66
C PHE A 224 -8.86 17.00 -2.66
N PRO A 225 -8.73 15.96 -3.51
CA PRO A 225 -9.64 15.73 -4.63
C PRO A 225 -11.09 15.38 -4.22
N TYR A 226 -11.35 14.99 -2.99
CA TYR A 226 -12.68 14.58 -2.50
C TYR A 226 -13.06 15.34 -1.24
N GLU A 227 -13.39 16.62 -1.35
CA GLU A 227 -13.78 17.46 -0.20
C GLU A 227 -15.06 17.03 0.51
N ASN A 228 -15.92 16.26 -0.12
CA ASN A 228 -17.15 15.76 0.49
C ASN A 228 -16.92 14.72 1.59
N TYR A 229 -15.70 14.23 1.75
CA TYR A 229 -15.31 13.40 2.88
C TYR A 229 -14.80 14.32 3.99
N GLN A 230 -15.56 14.40 5.08
CA GLN A 230 -15.23 15.26 6.23
C GLN A 230 -13.87 14.95 6.87
N GLN A 231 -13.25 13.81 6.52
CA GLN A 231 -11.96 13.40 7.06
C GLN A 231 -11.14 12.65 6.00
N CYS A 232 -10.15 13.33 5.43
CA CYS A 232 -9.20 12.74 4.47
C CYS A 232 -7.89 12.28 5.14
N TYR A 233 -7.87 12.08 6.45
CA TYR A 233 -6.70 11.62 7.21
C TYR A 233 -7.10 10.72 8.37
N LEU A 234 -6.21 9.83 8.75
CA LEU A 234 -6.39 8.98 9.92
C LEU A 234 -6.16 9.79 11.20
N GLY A 235 -7.00 9.55 12.20
CA GLY A 235 -6.84 10.08 13.55
C GLY A 235 -5.96 9.17 14.41
N THR A 236 -6.22 9.15 15.71
CA THR A 236 -5.52 8.25 16.66
C THR A 236 -5.88 6.78 16.46
N MET A 237 -7.07 6.50 15.89
CA MET A 237 -7.53 5.13 15.60
C MET A 237 -6.94 4.65 14.27
N PRO A 238 -6.36 3.43 14.21
CA PRO A 238 -5.90 2.87 12.95
C PRO A 238 -7.07 2.47 12.05
N TYR A 239 -6.85 2.49 10.73
CA TYR A 239 -7.72 1.77 9.81
C TYR A 239 -7.51 0.28 9.98
N MET A 240 -8.59 -0.51 10.06
CA MET A 240 -8.50 -1.97 10.20
C MET A 240 -9.59 -2.67 9.41
N GLU A 241 -9.21 -3.81 8.81
CA GLU A 241 -10.13 -4.77 8.19
C GLU A 241 -9.72 -6.21 8.53
N VAL A 242 -10.70 -7.08 8.65
CA VAL A 242 -10.51 -8.52 8.87
C VAL A 242 -11.21 -9.29 7.76
N GLY A 243 -10.56 -10.32 7.25
CA GLY A 243 -11.11 -11.25 6.28
C GLY A 243 -11.12 -12.67 6.84
N VAL A 244 -12.17 -13.41 6.52
CA VAL A 244 -12.26 -14.86 6.78
C VAL A 244 -12.60 -15.52 5.45
N GLY A 245 -11.82 -16.50 5.05
CA GLY A 245 -11.97 -17.12 3.74
C GLY A 245 -11.74 -18.61 3.73
N ILE A 246 -12.15 -19.20 2.63
CA ILE A 246 -11.92 -20.59 2.29
C ILE A 246 -11.13 -20.64 1.01
N ALA A 247 -9.99 -21.30 1.09
CA ALA A 247 -9.08 -21.52 -0.03
C ALA A 247 -9.11 -22.99 -0.49
N ASN A 248 -8.49 -23.24 -1.63
CA ASN A 248 -8.42 -24.55 -2.26
C ASN A 248 -9.79 -25.12 -2.69
N ILE A 249 -10.77 -24.25 -2.94
CA ILE A 249 -12.05 -24.64 -3.54
C ILE A 249 -11.75 -25.05 -4.99
N PHE A 250 -12.11 -26.29 -5.35
CA PHE A 250 -11.75 -26.90 -6.64
C PHE A 250 -10.26 -26.81 -7.00
N LYS A 251 -9.37 -26.70 -5.99
CA LYS A 251 -7.90 -26.55 -6.10
C LYS A 251 -7.40 -25.21 -6.68
N VAL A 252 -8.27 -24.30 -7.05
CA VAL A 252 -7.90 -23.06 -7.75
C VAL A 252 -8.55 -21.80 -7.19
N LEU A 253 -9.62 -21.93 -6.41
CA LEU A 253 -10.42 -20.78 -5.98
C LEU A 253 -10.25 -20.54 -4.48
N ARG A 254 -10.11 -19.28 -4.12
CA ARG A 254 -10.24 -18.76 -2.75
C ARG A 254 -11.34 -17.70 -2.72
N VAL A 255 -12.17 -17.74 -1.68
CA VAL A 255 -13.24 -16.77 -1.43
C VAL A 255 -13.11 -16.27 -0.02
N ASP A 256 -12.99 -14.95 0.14
CA ASP A 256 -12.87 -14.26 1.42
C ASP A 256 -14.08 -13.36 1.65
N TYR A 257 -14.69 -13.44 2.81
CA TYR A 257 -15.56 -12.41 3.35
C TYR A 257 -14.72 -11.42 4.14
N VAL A 258 -14.75 -10.15 3.77
CA VAL A 258 -13.96 -9.09 4.40
C VAL A 258 -14.90 -8.11 5.09
N ARG A 259 -14.52 -7.68 6.30
CA ARG A 259 -15.26 -6.71 7.10
C ARG A 259 -14.33 -5.58 7.56
N ARG A 260 -14.76 -4.35 7.32
CA ARG A 260 -14.13 -3.15 7.84
C ARG A 260 -14.49 -2.96 9.31
N LEU A 261 -13.49 -2.73 10.16
CA LEU A 261 -13.66 -2.64 11.61
C LEU A 261 -13.75 -1.20 12.11
N THR A 262 -13.01 -0.28 11.48
CA THR A 262 -12.90 1.14 11.88
C THR A 262 -13.36 2.08 10.78
N TYR A 263 -13.60 3.36 11.09
CA TYR A 263 -14.06 4.39 10.15
C TYR A 263 -15.31 3.98 9.36
N ARG A 264 -16.28 3.35 10.05
CA ARG A 264 -17.47 2.76 9.44
C ARG A 264 -18.60 3.76 9.15
N ASP A 265 -18.48 4.97 9.70
CA ASP A 265 -19.52 5.98 9.64
C ASP A 265 -19.25 7.07 8.60
N LEU A 266 -18.15 6.93 7.85
CA LEU A 266 -17.84 7.81 6.73
C LEU A 266 -18.84 7.58 5.57
N PRO A 267 -19.20 8.62 4.82
CA PRO A 267 -20.14 8.49 3.71
C PRO A 267 -19.55 7.67 2.57
N GLY A 268 -20.40 6.90 1.87
CA GLY A 268 -20.03 6.18 0.65
C GLY A 268 -19.04 5.02 0.81
N ILE A 269 -18.85 4.50 2.06
CA ILE A 269 -17.94 3.38 2.30
C ILE A 269 -18.65 2.03 2.27
N GLN A 270 -17.89 1.02 1.86
CA GLN A 270 -18.28 -0.38 2.01
C GLN A 270 -17.88 -0.89 3.41
N LYS A 271 -18.84 -1.42 4.18
CA LYS A 271 -18.61 -1.98 5.53
C LYS A 271 -18.21 -3.45 5.48
N TRP A 272 -18.53 -4.15 4.40
CA TRP A 272 -18.17 -5.54 4.14
C TRP A 272 -18.15 -5.83 2.63
N GLY A 273 -17.52 -6.91 2.24
CA GLY A 273 -17.47 -7.33 0.84
C GLY A 273 -16.94 -8.75 0.68
N ILE A 274 -17.12 -9.31 -0.50
CA ILE A 274 -16.55 -10.60 -0.89
C ILE A 274 -15.40 -10.33 -1.85
N ARG A 275 -14.30 -11.07 -1.64
CA ARG A 275 -13.12 -11.04 -2.52
C ARG A 275 -12.76 -12.45 -2.95
N ILE A 276 -12.30 -12.59 -4.17
CA ILE A 276 -11.97 -13.88 -4.78
C ILE A 276 -10.53 -13.88 -5.29
N GLU A 277 -9.90 -15.04 -5.28
CA GLU A 277 -8.60 -15.25 -5.89
C GLU A 277 -8.65 -16.54 -6.71
N LEU A 278 -8.17 -16.45 -7.95
CA LEU A 278 -7.97 -17.60 -8.82
C LEU A 278 -6.47 -17.88 -8.90
N GLY A 279 -6.07 -19.05 -8.45
CA GLY A 279 -4.68 -19.47 -8.48
C GLY A 279 -4.51 -20.86 -7.88
N VAL A 280 -3.52 -21.60 -8.34
CA VAL A 280 -3.19 -22.89 -7.74
C VAL A 280 -2.45 -22.64 -6.43
N GLN A 281 -3.02 -23.10 -5.33
CA GLN A 281 -2.37 -23.06 -4.02
C GLN A 281 -1.71 -24.43 -3.76
N PHE A 282 -0.39 -24.42 -3.64
CA PHE A 282 0.42 -25.59 -3.31
C PHE A 282 0.61 -25.76 -1.81
#